data_44554712f348d85b2aa6317d9d3505b1
#
_entry.id   44554712f348d85b2aa6317d9d3505b1
#
_cell.length_a   1.000
_cell.length_b   1.000
_cell.length_c   1.000
_cell.angle_alpha   90.00
_cell.angle_beta   90.00
_cell.angle_gamma   90.00
#
_symmetry.space_group_name_H-M   'P 1'
#
loop_
_entity.id
_entity.type
_entity.pdbx_description
1 polymer ?
#
loop_
_entity_poly.entity_id
_entity_poly.type
_entity_poly.pdbx_seq_one_letter_code
_entity_poly.pdbx_strand_id
1 'polypeptide(L)'
;IDDEVLGCGGILDSNTHVVYVGNGHSKNIISKEDRIKEANDVKNFLGHTYSILSHEVDKYKVYPLINDFEEILKIHKPDELYVVHPSYNQDHKIVYDAAMTATRPHDTNWFVKKIFLYEQPQLYLWNNTGKEFHPNYFVNIDIERKIQAYKLMPSQVRSFRSPELLHSMATIRGKQSNYKFAEAFQIIRWVD
;
A
#
# COMPACT_ATOMS: atom_id res chain seq x y z
N ILE A 1 2.38 3.91 -7.74
CA ILE A 1 0.91 4.00 -7.96
C ILE A 1 0.45 2.60 -8.35
N ASP A 2 -0.47 2.03 -7.63
CA ASP A 2 -1.16 0.73 -7.72
C ASP A 2 -1.00 -0.16 -6.48
N ASP A 3 0.07 -0.03 -5.73
CA ASP A 3 0.33 -0.85 -4.54
C ASP A 3 -0.77 -0.69 -3.48
N GLU A 4 -1.34 0.52 -3.37
CA GLU A 4 -2.43 0.84 -2.45
C GLU A 4 -3.71 0.06 -2.78
N VAL A 5 -4.06 -0.05 -4.06
CA VAL A 5 -5.24 -0.81 -4.48
C VAL A 5 -4.99 -2.30 -4.34
N LEU A 6 -3.79 -2.76 -4.70
CA LEU A 6 -3.42 -4.18 -4.58
C LEU A 6 -3.47 -4.66 -3.13
N GLY A 7 -2.95 -3.87 -2.19
CA GLY A 7 -2.84 -4.24 -0.78
C GLY A 7 -4.00 -3.79 0.11
N CYS A 8 -4.59 -2.62 -0.16
CA CYS A 8 -5.54 -1.93 0.71
C CYS A 8 -6.86 -1.53 0.02
N GLY A 9 -7.06 -1.89 -1.27
CA GLY A 9 -8.19 -1.41 -2.07
C GLY A 9 -9.57 -1.67 -1.48
N GLY A 10 -9.70 -2.66 -0.62
CA GLY A 10 -10.93 -2.98 0.09
C GLY A 10 -11.26 -2.05 1.26
N ILE A 11 -10.24 -1.39 1.84
CA ILE A 11 -10.39 -0.49 3.00
C ILE A 11 -10.24 0.98 2.66
N LEU A 12 -9.82 1.34 1.44
CA LEU A 12 -9.69 2.74 1.03
C LEU A 12 -11.05 3.43 1.00
N ASP A 13 -11.14 4.60 1.63
CA ASP A 13 -12.35 5.42 1.74
C ASP A 13 -12.02 6.92 1.88
N SER A 14 -13.05 7.74 2.15
CA SER A 14 -12.92 9.20 2.29
C SER A 14 -12.06 9.65 3.50
N ASN A 15 -11.77 8.76 4.45
CA ASN A 15 -10.92 9.05 5.60
C ASN A 15 -9.46 8.70 5.33
N THR A 16 -9.17 8.18 4.15
CA THR A 16 -7.83 7.72 3.78
C THR A 16 -7.07 8.77 2.98
N HIS A 17 -5.79 8.94 3.30
CA HIS A 17 -4.83 9.69 2.49
C HIS A 17 -3.72 8.79 1.99
N VAL A 18 -3.59 8.64 0.68
CA VAL A 18 -2.56 7.82 0.03
C VAL A 18 -1.35 8.67 -0.31
N VAL A 19 -0.16 8.20 -0.01
CA VAL A 19 1.10 8.87 -0.39
C VAL A 19 1.82 8.03 -1.44
N TYR A 20 1.84 8.51 -2.66
CA TYR A 20 2.65 7.92 -3.73
C TYR A 20 4.07 8.48 -3.66
N VAL A 21 5.05 7.63 -3.44
CA VAL A 21 6.46 8.02 -3.33
C VAL A 21 7.02 8.49 -4.68
N GLY A 22 6.55 7.90 -5.77
CA GLY A 22 6.88 8.29 -7.13
C GLY A 22 5.78 7.91 -8.12
N ASN A 23 5.77 8.57 -9.27
CA ASN A 23 4.73 8.39 -10.30
C ASN A 23 5.27 7.94 -11.67
N GLY A 24 6.57 7.73 -11.79
CA GLY A 24 7.21 7.34 -13.05
C GLY A 24 7.86 5.98 -12.97
N HIS A 25 7.97 5.30 -14.11
CA HIS A 25 8.78 4.10 -14.25
C HIS A 25 9.95 4.38 -15.21
N SER A 26 11.15 3.90 -14.89
CA SER A 26 12.35 4.10 -15.71
C SER A 26 12.22 3.59 -17.17
N LYS A 27 11.27 2.69 -17.40
CA LYS A 27 11.03 2.05 -18.71
C LYS A 27 9.85 2.63 -19.52
N ASN A 28 9.25 3.74 -19.11
CA ASN A 28 8.21 4.50 -19.84
C ASN A 28 7.19 3.66 -20.64
N ILE A 29 6.60 2.63 -20.01
CA ILE A 29 5.56 1.81 -20.63
C ILE A 29 4.25 2.62 -20.79
N ILE A 30 4.07 3.65 -19.97
CA ILE A 30 2.93 4.54 -19.94
C ILE A 30 3.40 5.93 -19.51
N SER A 31 2.76 6.99 -20.00
CA SER A 31 3.09 8.37 -19.62
C SER A 31 2.80 8.65 -18.13
N LYS A 32 3.47 9.67 -17.59
CA LYS A 32 3.18 10.13 -16.22
C LYS A 32 1.77 10.67 -16.12
N GLU A 33 1.29 11.34 -17.13
CA GLU A 33 -0.04 11.91 -17.26
C GLU A 33 -1.11 10.83 -17.19
N ASP A 34 -0.93 9.74 -17.95
CA ASP A 34 -1.86 8.61 -17.91
C ASP A 34 -1.86 7.92 -16.55
N ARG A 35 -0.70 7.79 -15.89
CA ARG A 35 -0.60 7.26 -14.52
C ARG A 35 -1.36 8.12 -13.51
N ILE A 36 -1.25 9.42 -13.61
CA ILE A 36 -1.99 10.37 -12.76
C ILE A 36 -3.49 10.28 -13.06
N LYS A 37 -3.87 10.12 -14.33
CA LYS A 37 -5.26 9.92 -14.70
C LYS A 37 -5.83 8.65 -14.07
N GLU A 38 -5.15 7.52 -14.19
CA GLU A 38 -5.55 6.26 -13.52
C GLU A 38 -5.70 6.44 -12.00
N ALA A 39 -4.74 7.11 -11.34
CA ALA A 39 -4.82 7.40 -9.91
C ALA A 39 -6.03 8.28 -9.54
N ASN A 40 -6.36 9.28 -10.38
CA ASN A 40 -7.54 10.11 -10.19
C ASN A 40 -8.85 9.32 -10.37
N ASP A 41 -8.92 8.43 -11.36
CA ASP A 41 -10.09 7.58 -11.59
C ASP A 41 -10.34 6.67 -10.38
N VAL A 42 -9.29 6.05 -9.83
CA VAL A 42 -9.38 5.25 -8.61
C VAL A 42 -9.75 6.09 -7.39
N LYS A 43 -9.11 7.26 -7.20
CA LYS A 43 -9.44 8.20 -6.14
C LYS A 43 -10.93 8.57 -6.16
N ASN A 44 -11.46 8.92 -7.34
CA ASN A 44 -12.86 9.32 -7.49
C ASN A 44 -13.81 8.16 -7.20
N PHE A 45 -13.43 6.95 -7.55
CA PHE A 45 -14.23 5.73 -7.31
C PHE A 45 -14.23 5.31 -5.84
N LEU A 46 -13.06 5.32 -5.18
CA LEU A 46 -12.91 4.89 -3.78
C LEU A 46 -13.18 5.99 -2.77
N GLY A 47 -13.01 7.27 -3.14
CA GLY A 47 -13.28 8.44 -2.31
C GLY A 47 -12.09 8.97 -1.52
N HIS A 48 -10.93 8.29 -1.54
CA HIS A 48 -9.73 8.70 -0.80
C HIS A 48 -9.10 9.97 -1.36
N THR A 49 -8.16 10.55 -0.63
CA THR A 49 -7.30 11.63 -1.10
C THR A 49 -5.87 11.11 -1.33
N TYR A 50 -5.06 11.84 -2.09
CA TYR A 50 -3.66 11.47 -2.24
C TYR A 50 -2.71 12.65 -2.42
N SER A 51 -1.43 12.39 -2.18
CA SER A 51 -0.29 13.23 -2.57
C SER A 51 0.75 12.41 -3.32
N ILE A 52 1.57 13.07 -4.14
CA ILE A 52 2.66 12.43 -4.88
C ILE A 52 3.96 13.12 -4.50
N LEU A 53 4.94 12.36 -4.03
CA LEU A 53 6.30 12.79 -3.86
C LEU A 53 7.07 12.73 -5.19
N SER A 54 8.18 13.44 -5.28
CA SER A 54 8.94 13.59 -6.53
C SER A 54 10.12 12.63 -6.67
N HIS A 55 10.09 11.48 -5.95
CA HIS A 55 11.18 10.51 -6.05
C HIS A 55 11.12 9.71 -7.36
N GLU A 56 12.29 9.41 -7.88
CA GLU A 56 12.43 8.59 -9.09
C GLU A 56 12.32 7.11 -8.74
N VAL A 57 11.36 6.42 -9.33
CA VAL A 57 11.14 4.97 -9.16
C VAL A 57 12.41 4.20 -9.52
N ASP A 58 12.71 3.11 -8.84
CA ASP A 58 13.92 2.30 -8.87
C ASP A 58 15.19 3.01 -8.31
N LYS A 59 15.07 4.25 -7.80
CA LYS A 59 16.20 5.03 -7.23
C LYS A 59 15.91 5.64 -5.86
N TYR A 60 14.93 5.12 -5.14
CA TYR A 60 14.61 5.63 -3.81
C TYR A 60 15.80 5.57 -2.86
N LYS A 61 15.85 6.51 -1.94
CA LYS A 61 16.85 6.57 -0.87
C LYS A 61 16.16 6.75 0.47
N VAL A 62 16.62 6.01 1.47
CA VAL A 62 15.96 6.00 2.80
C VAL A 62 15.96 7.39 3.43
N TYR A 63 17.10 8.09 3.44
CA TYR A 63 17.20 9.35 4.17
C TYR A 63 16.26 10.47 3.67
N PRO A 64 16.19 10.79 2.38
CA PRO A 64 15.21 11.78 1.90
C PRO A 64 13.77 11.40 2.23
N LEU A 65 13.41 10.11 2.10
CA LEU A 65 12.07 9.63 2.40
C LEU A 65 11.70 9.73 3.88
N ILE A 66 12.66 9.59 4.79
CA ILE A 66 12.41 9.80 6.23
C ILE A 66 11.88 11.22 6.45
N ASN A 67 12.57 12.23 5.91
CA ASN A 67 12.18 13.63 6.07
C ASN A 67 10.78 13.90 5.49
N ASP A 68 10.51 13.42 4.26
CA ASP A 68 9.22 13.62 3.61
C ASP A 68 8.09 12.93 4.41
N PHE A 69 8.32 11.73 4.90
CA PHE A 69 7.34 11.02 5.72
C PHE A 69 7.10 11.70 7.06
N GLU A 70 8.14 12.20 7.73
CA GLU A 70 7.99 12.97 8.97
C GLU A 70 7.15 14.23 8.76
N GLU A 71 7.35 14.95 7.65
CA GLU A 71 6.54 16.12 7.30
C GLU A 71 5.07 15.76 7.04
N ILE A 72 4.82 14.72 6.25
CA ILE A 72 3.47 14.24 5.96
C ILE A 72 2.76 13.79 7.23
N LEU A 73 3.45 13.04 8.09
CA LEU A 73 2.92 12.57 9.35
C LEU A 73 2.58 13.74 10.31
N LYS A 74 3.38 14.80 10.34
CA LYS A 74 3.08 16.02 11.11
C LYS A 74 1.84 16.76 10.62
N ILE A 75 1.61 16.76 9.30
CA ILE A 75 0.44 17.41 8.68
C ILE A 75 -0.83 16.62 8.93
N HIS A 76 -0.82 15.32 8.63
CA HIS A 76 -2.03 14.49 8.64
C HIS A 76 -2.35 13.88 10.01
N LYS A 77 -1.35 13.64 10.85
CA LYS A 77 -1.47 13.00 12.17
C LYS A 77 -2.38 11.77 12.15
N PRO A 78 -2.09 10.77 11.30
CA PRO A 78 -2.98 9.63 11.15
C PRO A 78 -2.99 8.74 12.40
N ASP A 79 -4.15 8.17 12.73
CA ASP A 79 -4.27 7.16 13.78
C ASP A 79 -3.66 5.83 13.36
N GLU A 80 -3.76 5.52 12.07
CA GLU A 80 -3.31 4.26 11.48
C GLU A 80 -2.44 4.52 10.24
N LEU A 81 -1.38 3.76 10.09
CA LEU A 81 -0.49 3.79 8.93
C LEU A 81 -0.39 2.39 8.31
N TYR A 82 -0.66 2.32 7.03
CA TYR A 82 -0.50 1.11 6.22
C TYR A 82 0.70 1.24 5.31
N VAL A 83 1.65 0.33 5.42
CA VAL A 83 2.92 0.36 4.68
C VAL A 83 3.07 -0.93 3.88
N VAL A 84 3.67 -0.83 2.70
CA VAL A 84 3.97 -2.01 1.89
C VAL A 84 4.92 -2.96 2.63
N HIS A 85 4.62 -4.27 2.60
CA HIS A 85 5.53 -5.27 3.15
C HIS A 85 6.86 -5.27 2.39
N PRO A 86 8.03 -5.26 3.08
CA PRO A 86 9.34 -5.29 2.44
C PRO A 86 9.54 -6.63 1.71
N SER A 87 9.33 -6.63 0.40
CA SER A 87 9.48 -7.79 -0.47
C SER A 87 10.88 -7.83 -1.12
N TYR A 88 11.05 -8.63 -2.18
CA TYR A 88 12.25 -8.61 -3.00
C TYR A 88 12.44 -7.27 -3.76
N ASN A 89 11.37 -6.47 -3.92
CA ASN A 89 11.44 -5.16 -4.56
C ASN A 89 12.24 -4.19 -3.68
N GLN A 90 13.29 -3.58 -4.24
CA GLN A 90 14.16 -2.66 -3.53
C GLN A 90 13.40 -1.41 -3.05
N ASP A 91 12.47 -0.88 -3.85
CA ASP A 91 11.69 0.30 -3.48
C ASP A 91 10.76 0.02 -2.29
N HIS A 92 10.15 -1.17 -2.23
CA HIS A 92 9.34 -1.58 -1.07
C HIS A 92 10.19 -1.64 0.21
N LYS A 93 11.42 -2.18 0.13
CA LYS A 93 12.35 -2.22 1.28
C LYS A 93 12.68 -0.82 1.77
N ILE A 94 13.01 0.07 0.84
CA ILE A 94 13.38 1.47 1.16
C ILE A 94 12.20 2.22 1.77
N VAL A 95 10.99 2.08 1.21
CA VAL A 95 9.77 2.69 1.75
C VAL A 95 9.49 2.16 3.16
N TYR A 96 9.58 0.84 3.36
CA TYR A 96 9.42 0.24 4.68
C TYR A 96 10.44 0.79 5.69
N ASP A 97 11.73 0.79 5.37
CA ASP A 97 12.79 1.24 6.26
C ASP A 97 12.63 2.74 6.63
N ALA A 98 12.26 3.57 5.64
CA ALA A 98 11.99 4.97 5.86
C ALA A 98 10.75 5.20 6.75
N ALA A 99 9.65 4.48 6.48
CA ALA A 99 8.42 4.59 7.26
C ALA A 99 8.62 4.15 8.72
N MET A 100 9.32 3.03 8.95
CA MET A 100 9.63 2.56 10.31
C MET A 100 10.51 3.57 11.06
N THR A 101 11.41 4.23 10.36
CA THR A 101 12.27 5.26 10.97
C THR A 101 11.47 6.53 11.28
N ALA A 102 10.68 7.03 10.35
CA ALA A 102 9.87 8.25 10.51
C ALA A 102 8.78 8.12 11.58
N THR A 103 8.35 6.90 11.88
CA THR A 103 7.30 6.64 12.88
C THR A 103 7.82 6.26 14.25
N ARG A 104 9.12 6.41 14.52
CA ARG A 104 9.68 6.13 15.86
C ARG A 104 9.05 7.07 16.90
N PRO A 105 8.56 6.55 18.05
CA PRO A 105 7.96 7.36 19.11
C PRO A 105 9.08 8.04 19.93
N HIS A 106 9.76 9.02 19.34
CA HIS A 106 10.68 9.86 20.09
C HIS A 106 9.90 10.85 20.94
N ASP A 107 10.44 11.41 21.97
CA ASP A 107 9.95 12.44 22.89
C ASP A 107 8.97 13.46 22.28
N THR A 108 7.99 12.97 21.53
CA THR A 108 6.96 13.72 20.83
C THR A 108 5.61 13.55 21.52
N ASN A 109 4.83 14.63 21.58
CA ASN A 109 3.47 14.60 22.13
C ASN A 109 2.48 13.80 21.26
N TRP A 110 2.88 13.40 20.04
CA TRP A 110 2.07 12.63 19.11
C TRP A 110 2.95 11.68 18.29
N PHE A 111 2.48 10.48 18.05
CA PHE A 111 3.07 9.48 17.15
C PHE A 111 1.98 8.56 16.58
N VAL A 112 2.27 7.88 15.49
CA VAL A 112 1.35 6.89 14.89
C VAL A 112 1.21 5.70 15.83
N LYS A 113 0.01 5.49 16.34
CA LYS A 113 -0.27 4.43 17.32
C LYS A 113 -0.41 3.06 16.70
N LYS A 114 -0.92 2.95 15.48
CA LYS A 114 -1.14 1.69 14.79
C LYS A 114 -0.41 1.65 13.46
N ILE A 115 0.41 0.63 13.25
CA ILE A 115 1.16 0.43 12.01
C ILE A 115 0.92 -0.98 11.51
N PHE A 116 0.50 -1.06 10.24
CA PHE A 116 0.18 -2.30 9.55
C PHE A 116 1.02 -2.44 8.29
N LEU A 117 1.46 -3.65 8.00
CA LEU A 117 1.98 -3.98 6.68
C LEU A 117 0.89 -4.64 5.86
N TYR A 118 0.80 -4.26 4.59
CA TYR A 118 -0.08 -4.91 3.64
C TYR A 118 0.70 -5.82 2.68
N GLU A 119 0.05 -6.88 2.23
CA GLU A 119 0.62 -7.83 1.29
C GLU A 119 0.39 -7.42 -0.16
N GLN A 120 1.22 -7.99 -1.03
CA GLN A 120 1.14 -7.82 -2.47
C GLN A 120 1.07 -9.19 -3.16
N PRO A 121 0.45 -9.31 -4.36
CA PRO A 121 0.33 -10.58 -5.07
C PRO A 121 1.65 -11.34 -5.24
N GLN A 122 2.75 -10.62 -5.48
CA GLN A 122 4.06 -11.22 -5.65
C GLN A 122 4.59 -11.96 -4.41
N LEU A 123 4.11 -11.67 -3.21
CA LEU A 123 4.50 -12.41 -2.01
C LEU A 123 4.02 -13.87 -2.05
N TYR A 124 2.90 -14.14 -2.73
CA TYR A 124 2.44 -15.51 -2.96
C TYR A 124 3.26 -16.25 -4.00
N LEU A 125 3.77 -15.54 -5.01
CA LEU A 125 4.37 -16.13 -6.17
C LEU A 125 5.89 -16.33 -6.03
N TRP A 126 6.57 -15.38 -5.37
CA TRP A 126 8.04 -15.29 -5.40
C TRP A 126 8.65 -14.99 -4.03
N ASN A 127 8.01 -15.44 -2.95
CA ASN A 127 8.51 -15.16 -1.60
C ASN A 127 9.70 -16.04 -1.21
N ASN A 128 10.86 -15.80 -1.84
CA ASN A 128 12.12 -16.49 -1.56
C ASN A 128 13.10 -15.63 -0.77
N THR A 129 12.66 -14.53 -0.15
CA THR A 129 13.55 -13.51 0.42
C THR A 129 13.84 -13.69 1.90
N GLY A 130 13.27 -14.71 2.55
CA GLY A 130 13.38 -14.92 4.00
C GLY A 130 12.64 -13.87 4.86
N LYS A 131 11.89 -12.97 4.24
CA LYS A 131 10.97 -12.05 4.92
C LYS A 131 9.56 -12.53 4.66
N GLU A 132 9.05 -13.35 5.56
CA GLU A 132 7.70 -13.88 5.46
C GLU A 132 6.67 -12.82 5.89
N PHE A 133 5.55 -12.78 5.17
CA PHE A 133 4.38 -12.01 5.60
C PHE A 133 3.55 -12.87 6.57
N HIS A 134 3.39 -12.38 7.79
CA HIS A 134 2.63 -13.08 8.84
C HIS A 134 1.32 -12.35 9.13
N PRO A 135 0.24 -12.62 8.37
CA PRO A 135 -1.03 -11.95 8.57
C PRO A 135 -1.62 -12.29 9.94
N ASN A 136 -1.96 -11.26 10.71
CA ASN A 136 -2.56 -11.38 12.04
C ASN A 136 -3.70 -10.38 12.29
N TYR A 137 -4.05 -9.58 11.28
CA TYR A 137 -5.19 -8.68 11.27
C TYR A 137 -5.93 -8.81 9.94
N PHE A 138 -7.25 -9.02 9.99
CA PHE A 138 -8.08 -9.30 8.82
C PHE A 138 -9.28 -8.36 8.79
N VAL A 139 -9.56 -7.80 7.63
CA VAL A 139 -10.68 -6.90 7.42
C VAL A 139 -11.60 -7.48 6.35
N ASN A 140 -12.89 -7.62 6.69
CA ASN A 140 -13.91 -8.02 5.69
C ASN A 140 -14.02 -6.93 4.62
N ILE A 141 -14.02 -7.33 3.35
CA ILE A 141 -14.04 -6.39 2.22
C ILE A 141 -15.11 -6.74 1.18
N ASP A 142 -15.51 -5.72 0.41
CA ASP A 142 -16.19 -5.90 -0.86
C ASP A 142 -15.14 -6.12 -1.96
N ILE A 143 -14.92 -7.38 -2.33
CA ILE A 143 -13.94 -7.75 -3.35
C ILE A 143 -14.30 -7.22 -4.74
N GLU A 144 -15.58 -7.11 -5.07
CA GLU A 144 -16.02 -6.60 -6.37
C GLU A 144 -15.67 -5.11 -6.49
N ARG A 145 -15.90 -4.34 -5.42
CA ARG A 145 -15.48 -2.93 -5.35
C ARG A 145 -13.97 -2.78 -5.52
N LYS A 146 -13.16 -3.61 -4.86
CA LYS A 146 -11.69 -3.61 -5.00
C LYS A 146 -11.27 -3.92 -6.44
N ILE A 147 -11.85 -4.96 -7.05
CA ILE A 147 -11.54 -5.36 -8.43
C ILE A 147 -11.95 -4.27 -9.43
N GLN A 148 -13.11 -3.62 -9.23
CA GLN A 148 -13.52 -2.49 -10.06
C GLN A 148 -12.52 -1.34 -9.97
N ALA A 149 -12.09 -0.97 -8.77
CA ALA A 149 -11.05 0.04 -8.58
C ALA A 149 -9.75 -0.32 -9.31
N TYR A 150 -9.30 -1.57 -9.20
CA TYR A 150 -8.08 -2.03 -9.85
C TYR A 150 -8.19 -1.99 -11.39
N LYS A 151 -9.35 -2.30 -11.95
CA LYS A 151 -9.61 -2.23 -13.40
C LYS A 151 -9.55 -0.81 -13.96
N LEU A 152 -9.68 0.23 -13.12
CA LEU A 152 -9.45 1.63 -13.51
C LEU A 152 -7.96 1.95 -13.76
N MET A 153 -7.08 0.99 -13.49
CA MET A 153 -5.64 1.08 -13.73
C MET A 153 -5.18 0.03 -14.76
N PRO A 154 -5.70 0.09 -16.02
CA PRO A 154 -5.43 -0.96 -17.02
C PRO A 154 -3.94 -1.12 -17.33
N SER A 155 -3.16 -0.06 -17.20
CA SER A 155 -1.71 -0.12 -17.37
C SER A 155 -1.00 -1.00 -16.32
N GLN A 156 -1.67 -1.33 -15.21
CA GLN A 156 -1.10 -2.08 -14.10
C GLN A 156 -1.59 -3.53 -14.03
N VAL A 157 -2.63 -3.86 -14.76
CA VAL A 157 -3.13 -5.24 -14.83
C VAL A 157 -2.10 -6.13 -15.52
N ARG A 158 -1.63 -7.16 -14.82
CA ARG A 158 -0.67 -8.17 -15.29
C ARG A 158 -1.16 -9.56 -14.94
N SER A 159 -0.67 -10.60 -15.61
CA SER A 159 -1.05 -12.00 -15.30
C SER A 159 -0.75 -12.37 -13.84
N PHE A 160 0.40 -11.97 -13.31
CA PHE A 160 0.83 -12.27 -11.94
C PHE A 160 0.18 -11.38 -10.87
N ARG A 161 -0.68 -10.47 -11.25
CA ARG A 161 -1.50 -9.62 -10.39
C ARG A 161 -2.83 -9.30 -11.09
N SER A 162 -3.44 -10.35 -11.62
CA SER A 162 -4.73 -10.23 -12.29
C SER A 162 -5.89 -10.06 -11.29
N PRO A 163 -7.05 -9.56 -11.73
CA PRO A 163 -8.26 -9.53 -10.91
C PRO A 163 -8.62 -10.89 -10.31
N GLU A 164 -8.40 -11.99 -11.04
CA GLU A 164 -8.66 -13.35 -10.58
C GLU A 164 -7.72 -13.76 -9.44
N LEU A 165 -6.45 -13.34 -9.51
CA LEU A 165 -5.52 -13.58 -8.41
C LEU A 165 -5.91 -12.78 -7.17
N LEU A 166 -6.29 -11.51 -7.31
CA LEU A 166 -6.77 -10.70 -6.18
C LEU A 166 -8.02 -11.30 -5.54
N HIS A 167 -8.95 -11.82 -6.34
CA HIS A 167 -10.12 -12.52 -5.83
C HIS A 167 -9.72 -13.79 -5.05
N SER A 168 -8.77 -14.56 -5.58
CA SER A 168 -8.26 -15.77 -4.93
C SER A 168 -7.58 -15.47 -3.59
N MET A 169 -6.74 -14.42 -3.54
CA MET A 169 -6.11 -13.94 -2.31
C MET A 169 -7.15 -13.56 -1.26
N ALA A 170 -8.13 -12.73 -1.63
CA ALA A 170 -9.19 -12.30 -0.73
C ALA A 170 -10.03 -13.49 -0.23
N THR A 171 -10.24 -14.51 -1.05
CA THR A 171 -10.92 -15.74 -0.66
C THR A 171 -10.12 -16.51 0.38
N ILE A 172 -8.81 -16.70 0.18
CA ILE A 172 -7.93 -17.38 1.13
C ILE A 172 -7.94 -16.64 2.48
N ARG A 173 -7.76 -15.31 2.45
CA ARG A 173 -7.76 -14.50 3.68
C ARG A 173 -9.11 -14.48 4.37
N GLY A 174 -10.18 -14.50 3.60
CA GLY A 174 -11.55 -14.66 4.13
C GLY A 174 -11.71 -15.98 4.88
N LYS A 175 -11.23 -17.09 4.33
CA LYS A 175 -11.30 -18.40 5.00
C LYS A 175 -10.46 -18.47 6.28
N GLN A 176 -9.33 -17.75 6.33
CA GLN A 176 -8.51 -17.65 7.54
C GLN A 176 -9.19 -16.86 8.68
N SER A 177 -10.16 -16.02 8.37
CA SER A 177 -10.80 -15.09 9.32
C SER A 177 -12.32 -15.28 9.47
N ASN A 178 -12.88 -16.35 8.91
CA ASN A 178 -14.31 -16.64 8.89
C ASN A 178 -15.16 -15.58 8.15
N TYR A 179 -14.57 -14.85 7.22
CA TYR A 179 -15.26 -13.98 6.27
C TYR A 179 -15.40 -14.65 4.89
N LYS A 180 -16.26 -14.09 4.04
CA LYS A 180 -16.33 -14.52 2.64
C LYS A 180 -15.08 -14.07 1.88
N PHE A 181 -14.73 -12.79 2.04
CA PHE A 181 -13.53 -12.17 1.49
C PHE A 181 -12.89 -11.27 2.53
N ALA A 182 -11.57 -11.22 2.57
CA ALA A 182 -10.84 -10.34 3.46
C ALA A 182 -9.55 -9.82 2.82
N GLU A 183 -9.12 -8.65 3.25
CA GLU A 183 -7.72 -8.22 3.19
C GLU A 183 -7.03 -8.59 4.49
N ALA A 184 -5.74 -8.89 4.38
CA ALA A 184 -4.94 -9.28 5.52
C ALA A 184 -3.75 -8.34 5.70
N PHE A 185 -3.46 -8.06 6.96
CA PHE A 185 -2.40 -7.15 7.38
C PHE A 185 -1.55 -7.80 8.47
N GLN A 186 -0.31 -7.35 8.57
CA GLN A 186 0.57 -7.71 9.67
C GLN A 186 0.71 -6.50 10.60
N ILE A 187 0.27 -6.63 11.84
CA ILE A 187 0.43 -5.61 12.87
C ILE A 187 1.92 -5.51 13.24
N ILE A 188 2.48 -4.31 13.10
CA ILE A 188 3.84 -3.96 13.55
C ILE A 188 3.79 -3.21 14.87
N ARG A 189 2.80 -2.34 15.03
CA ARG A 189 2.56 -1.57 16.26
C ARG A 189 1.07 -1.49 16.50
N TRP A 190 0.73 -1.62 17.76
CA TRP A 190 -0.62 -1.35 18.27
C TRP A 190 -0.50 -0.75 19.66
N VAL A 191 -0.87 0.51 19.80
CA VAL A 191 -0.94 1.25 21.07
C VAL A 191 -2.32 1.86 21.18
N ASP A 192 -2.98 1.66 22.30
CA ASP A 192 -4.33 2.19 22.59
C ASP A 192 -4.30 3.68 22.99
#